data_18560984b3aa660c1bad9242707b104c
#
_entry.id   18560984b3aa660c1bad9242707b104c
#
_cell.length_a   1.000
_cell.length_b   1.000
_cell.length_c   1.000
_cell.angle_alpha   90.00
_cell.angle_beta   90.00
_cell.angle_gamma   90.00
#
_symmetry.space_group_name_H-M   'P 1'
#
loop_
_entity.id
_entity.type
_entity.pdbx_description
1 polymer ?
#
loop_
_entity_poly.entity_id
_entity_poly.type
_entity_poly.pdbx_seq_one_letter_code
_entity_poly.pdbx_strand_id
1 'polypeptide(L)'
;MIDTESIYRTIVESLQAGREVALATIIETSGSTPNDAGSRMLVFPDGSIVGTVGGGKLEALCIQEALATLSLGRSKKATFDLTPSGIGMACSGRAEVFIEVFSARMKIFIMGAGHVAKKIGELASCVGIPYSVADDRMEFANRERFPHAATVYAEKPVAAMEKEGINERTYIIIATRGHEMDAECLKYALKTKAAYIGMVGSRNKIPTIYKRLKRSGLHPEKDSRVFSPIGLDLGGKEPGAVALSIIAEVMKLHHERSACHLRTSPE
;
A
#
# COMPACT_ATOMS: atom_id res chain seq x y z
N MET A 1 -30.73 9.60 -2.58
CA MET A 1 -30.11 8.33 -3.01
C MET A 1 -28.72 8.68 -3.53
N ILE A 2 -27.64 8.12 -2.97
CA ILE A 2 -26.30 8.31 -3.51
C ILE A 2 -26.26 7.57 -4.84
N ASP A 3 -25.89 8.25 -5.92
CA ASP A 3 -25.84 7.67 -7.25
C ASP A 3 -24.63 6.71 -7.41
N THR A 4 -24.71 5.85 -8.38
CA THR A 4 -23.66 4.86 -8.67
C THR A 4 -22.32 5.55 -9.03
N GLU A 5 -22.36 6.69 -9.71
CA GLU A 5 -21.16 7.45 -10.09
C GLU A 5 -20.40 7.95 -8.85
N SER A 6 -21.13 8.47 -7.86
CA SER A 6 -20.56 8.95 -6.59
C SER A 6 -19.82 7.84 -5.82
N ILE A 7 -20.38 6.62 -5.79
CA ILE A 7 -19.73 5.45 -5.18
C ILE A 7 -18.41 5.13 -5.87
N TYR A 8 -18.39 5.01 -7.19
CA TYR A 8 -17.16 4.69 -7.93
C TYR A 8 -16.12 5.81 -7.85
N ARG A 9 -16.55 7.07 -7.86
CA ARG A 9 -15.66 8.22 -7.65
C ARG A 9 -14.99 8.15 -6.28
N THR A 10 -15.76 7.86 -5.23
CA THR A 10 -15.23 7.69 -3.87
C THR A 10 -14.24 6.54 -3.78
N ILE A 11 -14.46 5.43 -4.50
CA ILE A 11 -13.49 4.33 -4.60
C ILE A 11 -12.18 4.84 -5.21
N VAL A 12 -12.25 5.50 -6.37
CA VAL A 12 -11.06 6.02 -7.06
C VAL A 12 -10.28 7.00 -6.18
N GLU A 13 -10.95 7.96 -5.55
CA GLU A 13 -10.34 8.93 -4.65
C GLU A 13 -9.69 8.25 -3.44
N SER A 14 -10.33 7.23 -2.89
CA SER A 14 -9.78 6.45 -1.77
C SER A 14 -8.51 5.71 -2.18
N LEU A 15 -8.52 5.03 -3.34
CA LEU A 15 -7.36 4.33 -3.87
C LEU A 15 -6.20 5.28 -4.19
N GLN A 16 -6.49 6.46 -4.74
CA GLN A 16 -5.48 7.51 -5.00
C GLN A 16 -4.87 8.03 -3.69
N ALA A 17 -5.67 8.14 -2.64
CA ALA A 17 -5.20 8.50 -1.31
C ALA A 17 -4.49 7.36 -0.55
N GLY A 18 -4.35 6.18 -1.17
CA GLY A 18 -3.74 5.00 -0.53
C GLY A 18 -4.63 4.29 0.48
N ARG A 19 -5.91 4.64 0.55
CA ARG A 19 -6.89 4.02 1.46
C ARG A 19 -7.58 2.85 0.78
N GLU A 20 -7.83 1.82 1.55
CA GLU A 20 -8.66 0.69 1.12
C GLU A 20 -10.14 0.92 1.48
N VAL A 21 -11.02 0.30 0.72
CA VAL A 21 -12.46 0.34 0.96
C VAL A 21 -13.10 -0.98 0.56
N ALA A 22 -14.20 -1.37 1.20
CA ALA A 22 -15.03 -2.48 0.78
C ALA A 22 -16.33 -1.97 0.17
N LEU A 23 -16.73 -2.55 -0.97
CA LEU A 23 -18.03 -2.31 -1.58
C LEU A 23 -18.92 -3.52 -1.33
N ALA A 24 -19.95 -3.33 -0.50
CA ALA A 24 -21.01 -4.30 -0.32
C ALA A 24 -22.12 -4.05 -1.35
N THR A 25 -22.41 -5.06 -2.17
CA THR A 25 -23.48 -5.01 -3.18
C THR A 25 -24.48 -6.14 -2.93
N ILE A 26 -25.76 -5.83 -2.79
CA ILE A 26 -26.79 -6.85 -2.79
C ILE A 26 -26.86 -7.44 -4.19
N ILE A 27 -26.58 -8.74 -4.33
CA ILE A 27 -26.56 -9.44 -5.63
C ILE A 27 -27.82 -10.27 -5.87
N GLU A 28 -28.49 -10.69 -4.79
CA GLU A 28 -29.72 -11.45 -4.85
C GLU A 28 -30.59 -11.22 -3.61
N THR A 29 -31.90 -11.18 -3.80
CA THR A 29 -32.86 -11.09 -2.71
C THR A 29 -34.01 -12.09 -2.94
N SER A 30 -34.56 -12.63 -1.87
CA SER A 30 -35.77 -13.45 -1.89
C SER A 30 -36.67 -13.12 -0.70
N GLY A 31 -37.99 -13.15 -0.90
CA GLY A 31 -38.97 -12.73 0.11
C GLY A 31 -38.96 -11.22 0.35
N SER A 32 -39.37 -10.80 1.52
CA SER A 32 -39.39 -9.36 1.89
C SER A 32 -38.04 -8.89 2.38
N THR A 33 -37.44 -7.93 1.66
CA THR A 33 -36.13 -7.35 1.95
C THR A 33 -36.20 -5.83 2.05
N PRO A 34 -35.36 -5.17 2.86
CA PRO A 34 -35.34 -3.70 2.98
C PRO A 34 -34.96 -2.97 1.71
N ASN A 35 -34.11 -3.58 0.89
CA ASN A 35 -33.64 -3.04 -0.40
C ASN A 35 -33.53 -4.17 -1.44
N ASP A 36 -33.53 -3.76 -2.71
CA ASP A 36 -33.45 -4.66 -3.86
C ASP A 36 -31.99 -4.95 -4.26
N ALA A 37 -31.83 -6.00 -5.07
CA ALA A 37 -30.55 -6.29 -5.72
C ALA A 37 -30.04 -5.08 -6.51
N GLY A 38 -28.73 -4.85 -6.45
CA GLY A 38 -28.07 -3.65 -7.00
C GLY A 38 -27.84 -2.53 -5.98
N SER A 39 -28.43 -2.60 -4.79
CA SER A 39 -28.15 -1.64 -3.70
C SER A 39 -26.69 -1.79 -3.23
N ARG A 40 -26.03 -0.67 -2.99
CA ARG A 40 -24.60 -0.60 -2.70
C ARG A 40 -24.27 0.27 -1.51
N MET A 41 -23.24 -0.15 -0.80
CA MET A 41 -22.67 0.56 0.35
C MET A 41 -21.15 0.41 0.37
N LEU A 42 -20.43 1.53 0.40
CA LEU A 42 -18.99 1.53 0.72
C LEU A 42 -18.81 1.49 2.23
N VAL A 43 -17.84 0.71 2.67
CA VAL A 43 -17.41 0.63 4.07
C VAL A 43 -15.91 0.93 4.14
N PHE A 44 -15.55 1.90 4.98
CA PHE A 44 -14.17 2.29 5.23
C PHE A 44 -13.60 1.53 6.44
N PRO A 45 -12.26 1.47 6.60
CA PRO A 45 -11.62 0.78 7.73
C PRO A 45 -12.03 1.28 9.12
N ASP A 46 -12.46 2.55 9.22
CA ASP A 46 -12.97 3.15 10.45
C ASP A 46 -14.45 2.85 10.73
N GLY A 47 -15.10 2.05 9.86
CA GLY A 47 -16.51 1.70 9.95
C GLY A 47 -17.47 2.76 9.39
N SER A 48 -16.97 3.90 8.90
CA SER A 48 -17.81 4.89 8.21
C SER A 48 -18.29 4.34 6.87
N ILE A 49 -19.45 4.81 6.41
CA ILE A 49 -20.11 4.30 5.20
C ILE A 49 -20.50 5.41 4.22
N VAL A 50 -20.62 5.03 2.95
CA VAL A 50 -21.24 5.82 1.87
C VAL A 50 -22.21 4.94 1.11
N GLY A 51 -23.48 5.34 1.02
CA GLY A 51 -24.57 4.50 0.47
C GLY A 51 -25.24 3.66 1.54
N THR A 52 -26.10 2.72 1.11
CA THR A 52 -26.84 1.85 2.03
C THR A 52 -27.27 0.55 1.35
N VAL A 53 -27.35 -0.52 2.13
CA VAL A 53 -27.93 -1.82 1.75
C VAL A 53 -29.31 -2.06 2.38
N GLY A 54 -29.96 -1.00 2.94
CA GLY A 54 -31.31 -1.08 3.46
C GLY A 54 -31.48 -0.68 4.91
N GLY A 55 -30.41 -0.25 5.57
CA GLY A 55 -30.45 0.21 6.95
C GLY A 55 -30.64 -0.89 8.00
N GLY A 56 -30.76 -0.47 9.25
CA GLY A 56 -31.05 -1.33 10.37
C GLY A 56 -30.02 -2.44 10.62
N LYS A 57 -30.52 -3.61 11.02
CA LYS A 57 -29.66 -4.73 11.44
C LYS A 57 -28.87 -5.35 10.28
N LEU A 58 -29.46 -5.40 9.07
CA LEU A 58 -28.76 -5.88 7.88
C LEU A 58 -27.51 -5.03 7.59
N GLU A 59 -27.66 -3.71 7.63
CA GLU A 59 -26.56 -2.78 7.38
C GLU A 59 -25.43 -2.93 8.42
N ALA A 60 -25.80 -3.01 9.71
CA ALA A 60 -24.84 -3.22 10.78
C ALA A 60 -24.03 -4.53 10.60
N LEU A 61 -24.68 -5.61 10.20
CA LEU A 61 -24.01 -6.88 9.91
C LEU A 61 -23.17 -6.83 8.64
N CYS A 62 -23.64 -6.14 7.60
CA CYS A 62 -22.85 -5.91 6.40
C CYS A 62 -21.58 -5.09 6.69
N ILE A 63 -21.64 -4.09 7.58
CA ILE A 63 -20.45 -3.33 8.01
C ILE A 63 -19.45 -4.25 8.71
N GLN A 64 -19.91 -5.05 9.68
CA GLN A 64 -19.04 -6.00 10.40
C GLN A 64 -18.36 -6.98 9.43
N GLU A 65 -19.12 -7.52 8.50
CA GLU A 65 -18.65 -8.47 7.51
C GLU A 65 -17.67 -7.82 6.52
N ALA A 66 -17.92 -6.56 6.14
CA ALA A 66 -17.03 -5.77 5.28
C ALA A 66 -15.71 -5.46 5.99
N LEU A 67 -15.72 -5.08 7.26
CA LEU A 67 -14.50 -4.85 8.04
C LEU A 67 -13.66 -6.12 8.19
N ALA A 68 -14.30 -7.28 8.45
CA ALA A 68 -13.60 -8.57 8.47
C ALA A 68 -13.00 -8.92 7.11
N THR A 69 -13.72 -8.59 6.02
CA THR A 69 -13.29 -8.84 4.64
C THR A 69 -12.11 -7.95 4.24
N LEU A 70 -12.11 -6.67 4.67
CA LEU A 70 -10.97 -5.76 4.52
C LEU A 70 -9.72 -6.31 5.22
N SER A 71 -9.87 -6.78 6.47
CA SER A 71 -8.75 -7.36 7.22
C SER A 71 -8.16 -8.61 6.56
N LEU A 72 -8.99 -9.40 5.86
CA LEU A 72 -8.55 -10.58 5.11
C LEU A 72 -7.96 -10.24 3.74
N GLY A 73 -8.24 -9.04 3.20
CA GLY A 73 -7.79 -8.59 1.88
C GLY A 73 -8.36 -9.40 0.70
N ARG A 74 -9.45 -10.15 0.90
CA ARG A 74 -10.06 -11.03 -0.11
C ARG A 74 -11.55 -10.84 -0.16
N SER A 75 -12.08 -10.50 -1.35
CA SER A 75 -13.50 -10.37 -1.61
C SER A 75 -14.24 -11.69 -1.35
N LYS A 76 -15.47 -11.59 -0.82
CA LYS A 76 -16.29 -12.76 -0.53
C LYS A 76 -17.78 -12.47 -0.70
N LYS A 77 -18.56 -13.54 -0.75
CA LYS A 77 -20.02 -13.51 -0.68
C LYS A 77 -20.47 -13.81 0.77
N ALA A 78 -21.44 -13.05 1.26
CA ALA A 78 -22.10 -13.27 2.53
C ALA A 78 -23.60 -13.42 2.30
N THR A 79 -24.25 -14.26 3.11
CA THR A 79 -25.69 -14.50 3.06
C THR A 79 -26.31 -14.14 4.39
N PHE A 80 -27.39 -13.38 4.34
CA PHE A 80 -28.14 -12.92 5.53
C PHE A 80 -29.57 -13.45 5.48
N ASP A 81 -29.96 -14.22 6.48
CA ASP A 81 -31.34 -14.65 6.71
C ASP A 81 -32.04 -13.59 7.56
N LEU A 82 -32.94 -12.83 6.93
CA LEU A 82 -33.60 -11.68 7.55
C LEU A 82 -34.78 -12.08 8.44
N THR A 83 -35.07 -13.37 8.56
CA THR A 83 -36.21 -13.85 9.40
C THR A 83 -36.02 -13.56 10.88
N PRO A 84 -37.09 -13.57 11.68
CA PRO A 84 -36.98 -13.44 13.14
C PRO A 84 -36.07 -14.49 13.79
N SER A 85 -36.03 -15.72 13.23
CA SER A 85 -35.15 -16.81 13.67
C SER A 85 -33.71 -16.68 13.15
N GLY A 86 -33.49 -15.92 12.06
CA GLY A 86 -32.17 -15.60 11.54
C GLY A 86 -31.55 -14.40 12.27
N ILE A 87 -31.43 -13.26 11.59
CA ILE A 87 -30.83 -12.05 12.19
C ILE A 87 -31.86 -11.25 13.07
N GLY A 88 -33.07 -11.76 13.24
CA GLY A 88 -34.09 -11.15 14.13
C GLY A 88 -34.68 -9.86 13.55
N MET A 89 -34.94 -9.80 12.27
CA MET A 89 -35.70 -8.75 11.60
C MET A 89 -37.17 -9.17 11.40
N ALA A 90 -38.08 -8.21 11.30
CA ALA A 90 -39.48 -8.46 10.99
C ALA A 90 -39.70 -8.88 9.50
N CYS A 91 -38.69 -8.74 8.67
CA CYS A 91 -38.69 -9.16 7.28
C CYS A 91 -38.55 -10.70 7.22
N SER A 92 -39.20 -11.34 6.24
CA SER A 92 -39.15 -12.81 6.03
C SER A 92 -38.33 -13.18 4.79
N GLY A 93 -37.33 -12.40 4.48
CA GLY A 93 -36.52 -12.56 3.27
C GLY A 93 -35.12 -13.05 3.54
N ARG A 94 -34.37 -13.19 2.46
CA ARG A 94 -32.94 -13.51 2.44
C ARG A 94 -32.24 -12.54 1.50
N ALA A 95 -31.05 -12.08 1.87
CA ALA A 95 -30.19 -11.25 1.03
C ALA A 95 -28.82 -11.92 0.83
N GLU A 96 -28.35 -11.97 -0.40
CA GLU A 96 -26.97 -12.30 -0.73
C GLU A 96 -26.20 -11.04 -1.09
N VAL A 97 -25.09 -10.82 -0.42
CA VAL A 97 -24.26 -9.63 -0.57
C VAL A 97 -22.87 -10.04 -1.02
N PHE A 98 -22.40 -9.48 -2.12
CA PHE A 98 -21.00 -9.59 -2.51
C PHE A 98 -20.23 -8.41 -1.90
N ILE A 99 -19.18 -8.72 -1.16
CA ILE A 99 -18.30 -7.74 -0.52
C ILE A 99 -16.98 -7.75 -1.28
N GLU A 100 -16.74 -6.70 -2.04
CA GLU A 100 -15.56 -6.52 -2.87
C GLU A 100 -14.56 -5.60 -2.19
N VAL A 101 -13.30 -6.05 -2.05
CA VAL A 101 -12.22 -5.27 -1.45
C VAL A 101 -11.46 -4.53 -2.53
N PHE A 102 -11.39 -3.22 -2.39
CA PHE A 102 -10.55 -2.33 -3.18
C PHE A 102 -9.38 -1.87 -2.30
N SER A 103 -8.20 -2.39 -2.59
CA SER A 103 -6.97 -1.98 -1.91
C SER A 103 -6.10 -1.15 -2.84
N ALA A 104 -5.60 -0.04 -2.34
CA ALA A 104 -4.56 0.70 -3.05
C ALA A 104 -3.34 -0.21 -3.21
N ARG A 105 -2.85 -0.33 -4.45
CA ARG A 105 -1.63 -1.10 -4.72
C ARG A 105 -0.45 -0.46 -4.00
N MET A 106 0.43 -1.29 -3.44
CA MET A 106 1.70 -0.79 -2.97
C MET A 106 2.46 -0.16 -4.14
N LYS A 107 3.21 0.90 -3.87
CA LYS A 107 4.08 1.54 -4.84
C LYS A 107 5.46 1.79 -4.24
N ILE A 108 6.48 1.78 -5.08
CA ILE A 108 7.84 2.11 -4.69
C ILE A 108 8.16 3.54 -5.14
N PHE A 109 8.73 4.36 -4.25
CA PHE A 109 9.33 5.63 -4.59
C PHE A 109 10.84 5.55 -4.41
N ILE A 110 11.59 5.65 -5.52
CA ILE A 110 13.05 5.52 -5.53
C ILE A 110 13.67 6.91 -5.54
N MET A 111 14.42 7.23 -4.49
CA MET A 111 15.18 8.47 -4.35
C MET A 111 16.62 8.23 -4.78
N GLY A 112 16.96 8.69 -5.99
CA GLY A 112 18.20 8.43 -6.73
C GLY A 112 17.94 7.55 -7.96
N ALA A 113 18.63 7.83 -9.08
CA ALA A 113 18.48 7.13 -10.35
C ALA A 113 19.79 6.44 -10.83
N GLY A 114 20.64 6.03 -9.89
CA GLY A 114 21.90 5.34 -10.18
C GLY A 114 21.72 3.91 -10.70
N HIS A 115 22.83 3.15 -10.76
CA HIS A 115 22.81 1.77 -11.28
C HIS A 115 21.94 0.82 -10.47
N VAL A 116 21.97 0.91 -9.14
CA VAL A 116 21.12 0.10 -8.26
C VAL A 116 19.64 0.45 -8.48
N ALA A 117 19.31 1.75 -8.52
CA ALA A 117 17.95 2.23 -8.76
C ALA A 117 17.38 1.71 -10.09
N LYS A 118 18.21 1.70 -11.17
CA LYS A 118 17.81 1.14 -12.45
C LYS A 118 17.42 -0.33 -12.33
N LYS A 119 18.23 -1.14 -11.62
CA LYS A 119 17.93 -2.57 -11.40
C LYS A 119 16.71 -2.79 -10.49
N ILE A 120 16.51 -1.91 -9.51
CA ILE A 120 15.28 -1.94 -8.70
C ILE A 120 14.03 -1.69 -9.57
N GLY A 121 14.06 -0.68 -10.46
CA GLY A 121 12.96 -0.39 -11.38
C GLY A 121 12.68 -1.54 -12.36
N GLU A 122 13.71 -2.18 -12.91
CA GLU A 122 13.59 -3.36 -13.78
C GLU A 122 12.90 -4.53 -13.03
N LEU A 123 13.32 -4.84 -11.81
CA LEU A 123 12.75 -5.90 -10.98
C LEU A 123 11.33 -5.56 -10.50
N ALA A 124 11.09 -4.32 -10.08
CA ALA A 124 9.76 -3.86 -9.68
C ALA A 124 8.76 -4.05 -10.83
N SER A 125 9.15 -3.70 -12.06
CA SER A 125 8.33 -3.93 -13.25
C SER A 125 8.07 -5.41 -13.50
N CYS A 126 9.09 -6.25 -13.35
CA CYS A 126 9.00 -7.70 -13.55
C CYS A 126 7.99 -8.35 -12.60
N VAL A 127 7.92 -7.87 -11.34
CA VAL A 127 6.98 -8.38 -10.32
C VAL A 127 5.68 -7.59 -10.25
N GLY A 128 5.43 -6.66 -11.17
CA GLY A 128 4.18 -5.89 -11.28
C GLY A 128 3.98 -4.83 -10.20
N ILE A 129 5.06 -4.36 -9.55
CA ILE A 129 5.01 -3.29 -8.56
C ILE A 129 5.20 -1.94 -9.25
N PRO A 130 4.22 -1.02 -9.19
CA PRO A 130 4.38 0.33 -9.73
C PRO A 130 5.46 1.09 -8.97
N TYR A 131 6.26 1.86 -9.71
CA TYR A 131 7.31 2.67 -9.09
C TYR A 131 7.46 4.03 -9.77
N SER A 132 7.92 5.01 -9.00
CA SER A 132 8.40 6.30 -9.46
C SER A 132 9.84 6.50 -9.03
N VAL A 133 10.58 7.32 -9.76
CA VAL A 133 12.00 7.57 -9.51
C VAL A 133 12.33 9.06 -9.60
N ALA A 134 13.22 9.54 -8.73
CA ALA A 134 13.68 10.93 -8.69
C ALA A 134 15.19 11.05 -8.57
N ASP A 135 15.79 11.87 -9.41
CA ASP A 135 17.22 12.27 -9.33
C ASP A 135 17.37 13.67 -9.93
N ASP A 136 18.22 14.51 -9.36
CA ASP A 136 18.45 15.88 -9.84
C ASP A 136 19.27 15.94 -11.17
N ARG A 137 19.79 14.81 -11.61
CA ARG A 137 20.53 14.67 -12.87
C ARG A 137 19.63 14.11 -13.97
N MET A 138 19.31 14.94 -14.96
CA MET A 138 18.42 14.58 -16.06
C MET A 138 18.95 13.38 -16.90
N GLU A 139 20.29 13.24 -17.01
CA GLU A 139 20.92 12.11 -17.70
C GLU A 139 20.71 10.77 -16.98
N PHE A 140 20.34 10.80 -15.69
CA PHE A 140 19.97 9.62 -14.90
C PHE A 140 18.46 9.45 -14.77
N ALA A 141 17.72 10.52 -14.51
CA ALA A 141 16.26 10.52 -14.34
C ALA A 141 15.57 10.81 -15.69
N ASN A 142 15.45 9.81 -16.54
CA ASN A 142 14.76 9.91 -17.82
C ASN A 142 14.00 8.63 -18.21
N ARG A 143 13.08 8.73 -19.16
CA ARG A 143 12.24 7.63 -19.62
C ARG A 143 13.00 6.53 -20.36
N GLU A 144 14.13 6.82 -20.98
CA GLU A 144 14.96 5.83 -21.63
C GLU A 144 15.54 4.83 -20.62
N ARG A 145 15.97 5.35 -19.47
CA ARG A 145 16.52 4.53 -18.39
C ARG A 145 15.43 3.83 -17.55
N PHE A 146 14.26 4.45 -17.43
CA PHE A 146 13.13 3.98 -16.62
C PHE A 146 11.83 3.94 -17.45
N PRO A 147 11.75 3.08 -18.49
CA PRO A 147 10.63 3.06 -19.43
C PRO A 147 9.30 2.71 -18.77
N HIS A 148 9.32 1.92 -17.71
CA HIS A 148 8.13 1.42 -17.01
C HIS A 148 7.79 2.17 -15.72
N ALA A 149 8.52 3.22 -15.38
CA ALA A 149 8.19 4.03 -14.21
C ALA A 149 6.82 4.71 -14.39
N ALA A 150 6.01 4.77 -13.34
CA ALA A 150 4.79 5.57 -13.35
C ALA A 150 5.14 7.04 -13.58
N THR A 151 6.10 7.56 -12.81
CA THR A 151 6.62 8.92 -12.96
C THR A 151 8.15 8.92 -12.85
N VAL A 152 8.79 9.78 -13.66
CA VAL A 152 10.22 10.07 -13.57
C VAL A 152 10.38 11.56 -13.28
N TYR A 153 10.98 11.88 -12.15
CA TYR A 153 11.23 13.23 -11.69
C TYR A 153 12.69 13.60 -11.90
N ALA A 154 12.96 14.50 -12.86
CA ALA A 154 14.30 15.07 -13.10
C ALA A 154 14.49 16.29 -12.19
N GLU A 155 14.45 16.08 -10.88
CA GLU A 155 14.56 17.10 -9.84
C GLU A 155 15.07 16.50 -8.53
N LYS A 156 15.35 17.37 -7.53
CA LYS A 156 15.78 16.91 -6.21
C LYS A 156 14.79 15.89 -5.62
N PRO A 157 15.25 14.73 -5.15
CA PRO A 157 14.38 13.66 -4.66
C PRO A 157 13.40 14.10 -3.56
N VAL A 158 13.80 15.04 -2.69
CA VAL A 158 12.93 15.57 -1.65
C VAL A 158 11.77 16.37 -2.25
N ALA A 159 12.01 17.23 -3.24
CA ALA A 159 10.95 17.99 -3.90
C ALA A 159 9.99 17.08 -4.67
N ALA A 160 10.53 16.05 -5.34
CA ALA A 160 9.74 15.04 -6.02
C ALA A 160 8.84 14.24 -5.05
N MET A 161 9.32 13.95 -3.85
CA MET A 161 8.57 13.22 -2.82
C MET A 161 7.30 13.98 -2.39
N GLU A 162 7.34 15.30 -2.33
CA GLU A 162 6.17 16.13 -2.02
C GLU A 162 5.09 16.03 -3.12
N LYS A 163 5.51 15.91 -4.38
CA LYS A 163 4.61 15.75 -5.54
C LYS A 163 4.07 14.33 -5.69
N GLU A 164 4.83 13.32 -5.25
CA GLU A 164 4.49 11.91 -5.40
C GLU A 164 3.27 11.46 -4.56
N GLY A 165 2.90 12.21 -3.52
CA GLY A 165 1.79 11.84 -2.64
C GLY A 165 2.10 10.56 -1.86
N ILE A 166 3.08 10.64 -0.97
CA ILE A 166 3.51 9.53 -0.10
C ILE A 166 2.40 9.18 0.91
N ASN A 167 2.03 7.91 0.97
CA ASN A 167 0.98 7.39 1.85
C ASN A 167 1.40 6.04 2.46
N GLU A 168 0.49 5.41 3.24
CA GLU A 168 0.73 4.14 3.93
C GLU A 168 0.95 2.93 3.01
N ARG A 169 0.85 3.08 1.68
CA ARG A 169 1.16 2.05 0.67
C ARG A 169 2.45 2.37 -0.11
N THR A 170 3.16 3.41 0.29
CA THR A 170 4.41 3.81 -0.37
C THR A 170 5.62 3.23 0.35
N TYR A 171 6.48 2.58 -0.40
CA TYR A 171 7.76 2.04 0.02
C TYR A 171 8.86 2.93 -0.52
N ILE A 172 9.51 3.71 0.34
CA ILE A 172 10.59 4.62 -0.04
C ILE A 172 11.90 3.87 -0.06
N ILE A 173 12.64 3.97 -1.18
CA ILE A 173 14.00 3.43 -1.31
C ILE A 173 14.97 4.59 -1.56
N ILE A 174 15.88 4.84 -0.62
CA ILE A 174 16.90 5.86 -0.71
C ILE A 174 18.19 5.22 -1.25
N ALA A 175 18.55 5.59 -2.49
CA ALA A 175 19.72 5.09 -3.23
C ALA A 175 20.43 6.24 -3.95
N THR A 176 20.70 7.34 -3.23
CA THR A 176 21.30 8.55 -3.81
C THR A 176 22.82 8.41 -3.96
N ARG A 177 23.46 9.44 -4.53
CA ARG A 177 24.90 9.43 -4.83
C ARG A 177 25.81 9.79 -3.64
N GLY A 178 25.26 10.13 -2.49
CA GLY A 178 26.12 10.57 -1.38
C GLY A 178 25.41 10.72 -0.03
N HIS A 179 26.21 10.69 1.03
CA HIS A 179 25.74 10.65 2.41
C HIS A 179 24.91 11.85 2.84
N GLU A 180 25.21 13.04 2.27
CA GLU A 180 24.47 14.27 2.60
C GLU A 180 23.05 14.19 2.05
N MET A 181 22.91 13.75 0.81
CA MET A 181 21.60 13.59 0.16
C MET A 181 20.83 12.43 0.78
N ASP A 182 21.50 11.29 1.11
CA ASP A 182 20.87 10.18 1.84
C ASP A 182 20.32 10.65 3.19
N ALA A 183 21.09 11.44 3.96
CA ALA A 183 20.64 11.99 5.23
C ALA A 183 19.47 12.97 5.07
N GLU A 184 19.49 13.80 4.04
CA GLU A 184 18.40 14.70 3.72
C GLU A 184 17.14 13.93 3.34
N CYS A 185 17.24 12.98 2.42
CA CYS A 185 16.13 12.14 2.00
C CYS A 185 15.52 11.37 3.20
N LEU A 186 16.35 10.76 4.04
CA LEU A 186 15.88 10.05 5.23
C LEU A 186 15.18 10.99 6.21
N LYS A 187 15.71 12.20 6.42
CA LYS A 187 15.09 13.24 7.28
C LYS A 187 13.66 13.56 6.85
N TYR A 188 13.44 13.71 5.56
CA TYR A 188 12.10 14.01 5.03
C TYR A 188 11.20 12.77 5.00
N ALA A 189 11.73 11.60 4.62
CA ALA A 189 10.99 10.35 4.60
C ALA A 189 10.41 9.99 5.98
N LEU A 190 11.15 10.21 7.06
CA LEU A 190 10.69 9.98 8.45
C LEU A 190 9.43 10.78 8.82
N LYS A 191 9.17 11.89 8.14
CA LYS A 191 7.99 12.74 8.37
C LYS A 191 6.76 12.30 7.58
N THR A 192 6.93 11.37 6.66
CA THR A 192 5.85 10.86 5.80
C THR A 192 5.08 9.73 6.49
N LYS A 193 3.98 9.34 5.85
CA LYS A 193 3.22 8.14 6.22
C LYS A 193 3.66 6.89 5.43
N ALA A 194 4.86 6.89 4.86
CA ALA A 194 5.37 5.72 4.14
C ALA A 194 5.34 4.47 5.00
N ALA A 195 4.93 3.33 4.42
CA ALA A 195 4.93 2.04 5.11
C ALA A 195 6.35 1.53 5.38
N TYR A 196 7.30 1.94 4.56
CA TYR A 196 8.67 1.45 4.59
C TYR A 196 9.64 2.54 4.12
N ILE A 197 10.79 2.60 4.76
CA ILE A 197 11.87 3.53 4.43
C ILE A 197 13.18 2.74 4.43
N GLY A 198 13.64 2.34 3.26
CA GLY A 198 14.89 1.63 3.09
C GLY A 198 16.00 2.54 2.61
N MET A 199 17.20 2.43 3.17
CA MET A 199 18.36 3.21 2.72
C MET A 199 19.53 2.32 2.34
N VAL A 200 20.01 2.49 1.10
CA VAL A 200 21.23 1.83 0.62
C VAL A 200 22.44 2.43 1.33
N GLY A 201 23.23 1.59 1.94
CA GLY A 201 24.44 2.04 2.61
C GLY A 201 25.23 0.90 3.24
N SER A 202 26.55 1.08 3.39
CA SER A 202 27.35 0.14 4.13
C SER A 202 27.16 0.30 5.62
N ARG A 203 27.34 -0.80 6.37
CA ARG A 203 27.28 -0.81 7.86
C ARG A 203 28.14 0.28 8.50
N ASN A 204 29.23 0.71 7.85
CA ASN A 204 30.11 1.75 8.37
C ASN A 204 29.58 3.18 8.12
N LYS A 205 28.74 3.38 7.12
CA LYS A 205 28.22 4.69 6.73
C LYS A 205 26.97 5.10 7.50
N ILE A 206 26.11 4.16 7.80
CA ILE A 206 24.83 4.36 8.49
C ILE A 206 24.99 5.08 9.84
N PRO A 207 25.92 4.70 10.73
CA PRO A 207 26.10 5.38 12.00
C PRO A 207 26.38 6.89 11.86
N THR A 208 27.10 7.29 10.82
CA THR A 208 27.41 8.71 10.54
C THR A 208 26.15 9.49 10.19
N ILE A 209 25.30 8.92 9.33
CA ILE A 209 24.01 9.53 8.96
C ILE A 209 23.09 9.62 10.18
N TYR A 210 22.97 8.56 10.94
CA TYR A 210 22.15 8.53 12.16
C TYR A 210 22.62 9.53 13.21
N LYS A 211 23.95 9.66 13.43
CA LYS A 211 24.52 10.66 14.35
C LYS A 211 24.17 12.09 13.92
N ARG A 212 24.17 12.35 12.60
CA ARG A 212 23.75 13.65 12.07
C ARG A 212 22.27 13.94 12.34
N LEU A 213 21.40 12.96 12.08
CA LEU A 213 19.95 13.10 12.27
C LEU A 213 19.58 13.25 13.75
N LYS A 214 20.27 12.55 14.66
CA LYS A 214 20.12 12.69 16.12
C LYS A 214 20.37 14.12 16.60
N ARG A 215 21.32 14.84 16.03
CA ARG A 215 21.57 16.25 16.34
C ARG A 215 20.38 17.15 15.97
N SER A 216 19.52 16.71 15.09
CA SER A 216 18.27 17.39 14.68
C SER A 216 17.04 16.79 15.38
N GLY A 217 17.22 16.00 16.45
CA GLY A 217 16.12 15.39 17.22
C GLY A 217 15.43 14.21 16.54
N LEU A 218 15.99 13.68 15.44
CA LEU A 218 15.44 12.55 14.72
C LEU A 218 16.17 11.26 15.10
N HIS A 219 15.44 10.19 15.31
CA HIS A 219 15.94 8.90 15.78
C HIS A 219 15.53 7.76 14.82
N PRO A 220 16.19 7.62 13.63
CA PRO A 220 15.82 6.61 12.66
C PRO A 220 15.85 5.18 13.21
N GLU A 221 16.75 4.92 14.16
CA GLU A 221 16.88 3.60 14.82
C GLU A 221 15.69 3.22 15.73
N LYS A 222 14.82 4.17 16.03
CA LYS A 222 13.61 3.94 16.83
C LYS A 222 12.36 3.81 15.95
N ASP A 223 12.45 4.11 14.67
CA ASP A 223 11.34 3.99 13.73
C ASP A 223 11.37 2.59 13.07
N SER A 224 10.41 1.76 13.40
CA SER A 224 10.30 0.38 12.90
C SER A 224 10.16 0.27 11.38
N ARG A 225 9.84 1.37 10.70
CA ARG A 225 9.74 1.44 9.23
C ARG A 225 11.09 1.60 8.55
N VAL A 226 12.17 1.91 9.31
CA VAL A 226 13.50 2.20 8.75
C VAL A 226 14.36 0.95 8.70
N PHE A 227 14.80 0.62 7.49
CA PHE A 227 15.67 -0.49 7.17
C PHE A 227 16.98 0.03 6.57
N SER A 228 18.06 -0.05 7.33
CA SER A 228 19.37 0.45 6.92
C SER A 228 20.51 -0.33 7.63
N PRO A 229 21.30 -1.13 6.91
CA PRO A 229 21.28 -1.34 5.44
C PRO A 229 19.98 -1.95 4.96
N ILE A 230 19.53 -1.52 3.77
CA ILE A 230 18.36 -2.07 3.09
C ILE A 230 18.67 -3.44 2.48
N GLY A 231 17.66 -4.31 2.44
CA GLY A 231 17.69 -5.59 1.71
C GLY A 231 17.95 -6.81 2.60
N LEU A 232 17.46 -7.95 2.15
CA LEU A 232 17.75 -9.24 2.78
C LEU A 232 19.22 -9.64 2.55
N ASP A 233 19.79 -10.38 3.48
CA ASP A 233 21.16 -10.91 3.35
C ASP A 233 21.20 -12.09 2.37
N LEU A 234 21.22 -11.78 1.08
CA LEU A 234 21.32 -12.76 -0.02
C LEU A 234 22.75 -12.90 -0.55
N GLY A 235 23.68 -12.06 -0.09
CA GLY A 235 25.01 -11.95 -0.65
C GLY A 235 25.04 -11.15 -1.95
N GLY A 236 26.26 -11.02 -2.54
CA GLY A 236 26.49 -10.23 -3.77
C GLY A 236 26.65 -8.73 -3.51
N LYS A 237 27.41 -8.07 -4.39
CA LYS A 237 27.66 -6.61 -4.33
C LYS A 237 27.30 -5.90 -5.63
N GLU A 238 27.03 -6.65 -6.68
CA GLU A 238 26.63 -6.15 -7.98
C GLU A 238 25.25 -5.49 -7.88
N PRO A 239 24.99 -4.43 -8.66
CA PRO A 239 23.72 -3.69 -8.62
C PRO A 239 22.47 -4.58 -8.75
N GLY A 240 22.54 -5.66 -9.53
CA GLY A 240 21.45 -6.62 -9.69
C GLY A 240 21.17 -7.44 -8.43
N ALA A 241 22.23 -7.96 -7.77
CA ALA A 241 22.10 -8.72 -6.52
C ALA A 241 21.56 -7.84 -5.39
N VAL A 242 22.06 -6.61 -5.27
CA VAL A 242 21.57 -5.63 -4.31
C VAL A 242 20.09 -5.30 -4.57
N ALA A 243 19.71 -5.05 -5.81
CA ALA A 243 18.33 -4.76 -6.17
C ALA A 243 17.38 -5.94 -5.87
N LEU A 244 17.84 -7.19 -6.13
CA LEU A 244 17.08 -8.39 -5.79
C LEU A 244 16.83 -8.50 -4.29
N SER A 245 17.87 -8.27 -3.47
CA SER A 245 17.74 -8.32 -2.02
C SER A 245 16.76 -7.26 -1.49
N ILE A 246 16.74 -6.08 -2.10
CA ILE A 246 15.83 -4.99 -1.77
C ILE A 246 14.39 -5.35 -2.13
N ILE A 247 14.14 -5.80 -3.36
CA ILE A 247 12.77 -6.17 -3.78
C ILE A 247 12.25 -7.36 -2.97
N ALA A 248 13.11 -8.33 -2.65
CA ALA A 248 12.74 -9.45 -1.78
C ALA A 248 12.35 -8.99 -0.36
N GLU A 249 13.08 -8.03 0.24
CA GLU A 249 12.72 -7.44 1.53
C GLU A 249 11.38 -6.68 1.46
N VAL A 250 11.19 -5.87 0.43
CA VAL A 250 9.92 -5.15 0.19
C VAL A 250 8.75 -6.12 0.08
N MET A 251 8.88 -7.19 -0.72
CA MET A 251 7.84 -8.21 -0.86
C MET A 251 7.58 -8.97 0.45
N LYS A 252 8.64 -9.34 1.19
CA LYS A 252 8.54 -9.97 2.49
C LYS A 252 7.67 -9.16 3.45
N LEU A 253 7.95 -7.86 3.54
CA LEU A 253 7.24 -6.96 4.45
C LEU A 253 5.81 -6.70 3.98
N HIS A 254 5.62 -6.51 2.67
CA HIS A 254 4.28 -6.29 2.12
C HIS A 254 3.34 -7.48 2.32
N HIS A 255 3.86 -8.69 2.19
CA HIS A 255 3.08 -9.92 2.36
C HIS A 255 3.15 -10.50 3.78
N GLU A 256 3.84 -9.84 4.70
CA GLU A 256 4.03 -10.28 6.10
C GLU A 256 4.56 -11.72 6.19
N ARG A 257 5.56 -12.05 5.34
CA ARG A 257 6.15 -13.39 5.25
C ARG A 257 7.53 -13.45 5.89
N SER A 258 7.90 -14.65 6.31
CA SER A 258 9.21 -14.93 6.96
C SER A 258 10.40 -14.80 6.00
N ALA A 259 10.19 -15.01 4.68
CA ALA A 259 11.21 -15.20 3.65
C ALA A 259 12.16 -16.38 3.94
N CYS A 260 11.69 -17.38 4.68
CA CYS A 260 12.39 -18.65 4.84
C CYS A 260 12.17 -19.57 3.64
N HIS A 261 12.87 -20.71 3.59
CA HIS A 261 12.60 -21.71 2.55
C HIS A 261 11.19 -22.26 2.66
N LEU A 262 10.46 -22.38 1.54
CA LEU A 262 9.09 -22.90 1.53
C LEU A 262 8.99 -24.31 2.15
N ARG A 263 10.02 -25.17 1.96
CA ARG A 263 10.10 -26.51 2.58
C ARG A 263 10.13 -26.48 4.11
N THR A 264 10.48 -25.36 4.71
CA THR A 264 10.59 -25.17 6.17
C THR A 264 9.62 -24.12 6.71
N SER A 265 8.77 -23.56 5.85
CA SER A 265 7.69 -22.63 6.25
C SER A 265 6.63 -23.39 7.04
N PRO A 266 6.21 -22.94 8.22
CA PRO A 266 4.95 -23.39 8.80
C PRO A 266 3.79 -23.03 7.86
N GLU A 267 2.80 -23.90 7.74
CA GLU A 267 1.56 -23.68 6.95
C GLU A 267 0.74 -22.52 7.49
#